data_56eeb5f1354380eb81fd640d45e79f63
#
_entry.id   56eeb5f1354380eb81fd640d45e79f63
#
_cell.length_a   1.000
_cell.length_b   1.000
_cell.length_c   1.000
_cell.angle_alpha   90.00
_cell.angle_beta   90.00
_cell.angle_gamma   90.00
#
_symmetry.space_group_name_H-M   'P 1'
#
loop_
_entity.id
_entity.type
_entity.pdbx_description
1 polymer ?
#
loop_
_entity_poly.entity_id
_entity_poly.type
_entity_poly.pdbx_seq_one_letter_code
_entity_poly.pdbx_strand_id
1 'polypeptide(L)'
;MANTKQARKRARQAVARNQHLSAQRSQYRTAIKAVRKLIVAGDKAAATDAFVKAQKIIDTMAGKSVLHKNAAARHKSRLAAAIKAMA
;
A
#
# COMPACT_ATOMS: atom_id res chain seq x y z
N MET A 1 -30.16 -6.55 20.29
CA MET A 1 -30.40 -5.22 19.73
C MET A 1 -29.19 -4.34 19.85
N ALA A 2 -28.90 -3.58 18.80
CA ALA A 2 -27.68 -2.78 18.70
C ALA A 2 -27.65 -1.52 19.59
N ASN A 3 -28.57 -1.39 20.56
CA ASN A 3 -28.73 -0.17 21.36
C ASN A 3 -28.02 -0.22 22.71
N THR A 4 -27.23 -1.25 22.99
CA THR A 4 -26.42 -1.30 24.21
C THR A 4 -25.19 -0.41 24.08
N LYS A 5 -24.68 0.08 25.21
CA LYS A 5 -23.42 0.86 25.23
C LYS A 5 -22.27 0.10 24.59
N GLN A 6 -22.19 -1.21 24.82
CA GLN A 6 -21.15 -2.06 24.23
C GLN A 6 -21.28 -2.14 22.70
N ALA A 7 -22.49 -2.29 22.18
CA ALA A 7 -22.73 -2.33 20.75
C ALA A 7 -22.37 -1.00 20.08
N ARG A 8 -22.73 0.13 20.70
CA ARG A 8 -22.36 1.46 20.21
C ARG A 8 -20.84 1.66 20.19
N LYS A 9 -20.17 1.22 21.26
CA LYS A 9 -18.70 1.31 21.35
C LYS A 9 -18.04 0.48 20.25
N ARG A 10 -18.51 -0.76 20.03
CA ARG A 10 -17.99 -1.63 18.96
C ARG A 10 -18.20 -1.01 17.58
N ALA A 11 -19.35 -0.41 17.34
CA ALA A 11 -19.65 0.25 16.08
C ALA A 11 -18.68 1.41 15.82
N ARG A 12 -18.43 2.25 16.83
CA ARG A 12 -17.47 3.37 16.73
C ARG A 12 -16.06 2.86 16.48
N GLN A 13 -15.63 1.80 17.17
CA GLN A 13 -14.32 1.20 16.99
C GLN A 13 -14.17 0.61 15.60
N ALA A 14 -15.21 -0.03 15.07
CA ALA A 14 -15.21 -0.58 13.72
C ALA A 14 -15.06 0.52 12.66
N VAL A 15 -15.76 1.64 12.81
CA VAL A 15 -15.65 2.78 11.90
C VAL A 15 -14.24 3.35 11.93
N ALA A 16 -13.69 3.60 13.13
CA ALA A 16 -12.34 4.12 13.28
C ALA A 16 -11.29 3.18 12.66
N ARG A 17 -11.45 1.87 12.86
CA ARG A 17 -10.55 0.86 12.30
C ARG A 17 -10.62 0.85 10.77
N ASN A 18 -11.83 0.91 10.20
CA ASN A 18 -12.01 0.93 8.76
C ASN A 18 -11.39 2.18 8.14
N GLN A 19 -11.55 3.34 8.77
CA GLN A 19 -10.92 4.58 8.31
C GLN A 19 -9.40 4.48 8.33
N HIS A 20 -8.84 3.91 9.39
CA HIS A 20 -7.39 3.72 9.54
C HIS A 20 -6.84 2.76 8.48
N LEU A 21 -7.50 1.62 8.26
CA LEU A 21 -7.11 0.66 7.23
C LEU A 21 -7.23 1.25 5.84
N SER A 22 -8.28 2.04 5.57
CA SER A 22 -8.49 2.71 4.30
C SER A 22 -7.36 3.69 4.01
N ALA A 23 -6.93 4.48 5.01
CA ALA A 23 -5.82 5.40 4.89
C ALA A 23 -4.51 4.67 4.59
N GLN A 24 -4.25 3.55 5.26
CA GLN A 24 -3.06 2.74 5.02
C GLN A 24 -3.06 2.11 3.63
N ARG A 25 -4.21 1.61 3.17
CA ARG A 25 -4.35 1.08 1.80
C ARG A 25 -4.11 2.16 0.76
N SER A 26 -4.61 3.35 0.98
CA SER A 26 -4.38 4.49 0.09
C SER A 26 -2.90 4.84 0.03
N GLN A 27 -2.20 4.76 1.16
CA GLN A 27 -0.78 5.08 1.24
C GLN A 27 0.06 4.16 0.34
N TYR A 28 -0.10 2.82 0.46
CA TYR A 28 0.70 1.92 -0.38
C TYR A 28 0.29 1.97 -1.85
N ARG A 29 -1.00 2.15 -2.14
CA ARG A 29 -1.48 2.28 -3.52
C ARG A 29 -0.93 3.53 -4.19
N THR A 30 -0.88 4.64 -3.46
CA THR A 30 -0.30 5.90 -3.95
C THR A 30 1.19 5.72 -4.26
N ALA A 31 1.92 5.03 -3.39
CA ALA A 31 3.34 4.74 -3.60
C ALA A 31 3.56 3.90 -4.87
N ILE A 32 2.74 2.87 -5.09
CA ILE A 32 2.80 2.03 -6.29
C ILE A 32 2.49 2.85 -7.55
N LYS A 33 1.46 3.68 -7.50
CA LYS A 33 1.08 4.55 -8.63
C LYS A 33 2.19 5.53 -8.99
N ALA A 34 2.88 6.09 -7.99
CA ALA A 34 4.00 7.00 -8.21
C ALA A 34 5.12 6.31 -8.98
N VAL A 35 5.47 5.07 -8.63
CA VAL A 35 6.48 4.29 -9.36
C VAL A 35 6.02 4.02 -10.79
N ARG A 36 4.78 3.58 -10.97
CA ARG A 36 4.24 3.30 -12.31
C ARG A 36 4.24 4.53 -13.20
N LYS A 37 3.90 5.68 -12.66
CA LYS A 37 3.89 6.94 -13.40
C LYS A 37 5.28 7.28 -13.93
N LEU A 38 6.31 7.07 -13.13
CA LEU A 38 7.71 7.32 -13.52
C LEU A 38 8.19 6.30 -14.53
N ILE A 39 7.74 5.05 -14.44
CA ILE A 39 8.04 4.02 -15.44
C ILE A 39 7.44 4.41 -16.80
N VAL A 40 6.20 4.85 -16.83
CA VAL A 40 5.52 5.31 -18.05
C VAL A 40 6.23 6.54 -18.63
N ALA A 41 6.70 7.45 -17.77
CA ALA A 41 7.45 8.63 -18.17
C ALA A 41 8.85 8.32 -18.71
N GLY A 42 9.35 7.10 -18.49
CA GLY A 42 10.66 6.68 -19.00
C GLY A 42 11.84 7.13 -18.16
N ASP A 43 11.60 7.62 -16.94
CA ASP A 43 12.65 8.08 -16.03
C ASP A 43 13.06 6.95 -15.08
N LYS A 44 14.03 6.15 -15.53
CA LYS A 44 14.50 4.98 -14.77
C LYS A 44 15.10 5.36 -13.42
N ALA A 45 15.91 6.41 -13.36
CA ALA A 45 16.54 6.83 -12.11
C ALA A 45 15.50 7.24 -11.05
N ALA A 46 14.55 8.08 -11.44
CA ALA A 46 13.46 8.50 -10.56
C ALA A 46 12.54 7.32 -10.18
N ALA A 47 12.28 6.41 -11.12
CA ALA A 47 11.48 5.21 -10.86
C ALA A 47 12.17 4.31 -9.83
N THR A 48 13.49 4.14 -9.91
CA THR A 48 14.27 3.35 -8.95
C THR A 48 14.20 3.96 -7.56
N ASP A 49 14.38 5.27 -7.43
CA ASP A 49 14.27 5.96 -6.14
C ASP A 49 12.87 5.84 -5.54
N ALA A 50 11.84 6.04 -6.36
CA ALA A 50 10.45 5.88 -5.94
C ALA A 50 10.16 4.44 -5.54
N PHE A 51 10.74 3.46 -6.23
CA PHE A 51 10.59 2.03 -5.89
C PHE A 51 11.18 1.71 -4.52
N VAL A 52 12.35 2.23 -4.18
CA VAL A 52 12.96 2.01 -2.86
C VAL A 52 12.02 2.51 -1.76
N LYS A 53 11.43 3.70 -1.94
CA LYS A 53 10.47 4.26 -0.98
C LYS A 53 9.18 3.42 -0.92
N ALA A 54 8.65 3.03 -2.07
CA ALA A 54 7.45 2.20 -2.17
C ALA A 54 7.66 0.84 -1.50
N GLN A 55 8.83 0.23 -1.68
CA GLN A 55 9.18 -1.05 -1.09
C GLN A 55 9.10 -1.00 0.44
N LYS A 56 9.62 0.07 1.05
CA LYS A 56 9.54 0.26 2.50
C LYS A 56 8.10 0.35 2.98
N ILE A 57 7.26 1.09 2.25
CA ILE A 57 5.84 1.25 2.58
C ILE A 57 5.12 -0.10 2.44
N ILE A 58 5.34 -0.81 1.34
CA ILE A 58 4.73 -2.12 1.09
C ILE A 58 5.11 -3.13 2.19
N ASP A 59 6.38 -3.19 2.55
CA ASP A 59 6.86 -4.10 3.60
C ASP A 59 6.26 -3.75 4.96
N THR A 60 6.17 -2.46 5.29
CA THR A 60 5.53 -2.00 6.53
C THR A 60 4.05 -2.42 6.57
N MET A 61 3.32 -2.24 5.47
CA MET A 61 1.91 -2.61 5.39
C MET A 61 1.70 -4.11 5.45
N ALA A 62 2.60 -4.90 4.88
CA ALA A 62 2.57 -6.36 5.00
C ALA A 62 2.81 -6.80 6.46
N GLY A 63 3.74 -6.16 7.16
CA GLY A 63 3.99 -6.41 8.59
C GLY A 63 2.81 -6.07 9.47
N LYS A 64 2.00 -5.07 9.09
CA LYS A 64 0.79 -4.67 9.81
C LYS A 64 -0.47 -5.44 9.37
N SER A 65 -0.33 -6.42 8.49
CA SER A 65 -1.44 -7.22 7.94
C SER A 65 -2.47 -6.39 7.16
N VAL A 66 -2.12 -5.20 6.72
CA VAL A 66 -2.95 -4.38 5.82
C VAL A 66 -2.94 -4.98 4.42
N LEU A 67 -1.82 -5.60 4.06
CA LEU A 67 -1.56 -6.21 2.77
C LEU A 67 -1.00 -7.60 3.03
N HIS A 68 -1.55 -8.63 2.37
CA HIS A 68 -1.02 -9.98 2.51
C HIS A 68 0.41 -10.06 1.95
N LYS A 69 1.28 -10.82 2.62
CA LYS A 69 2.69 -10.94 2.22
C LYS A 69 2.88 -11.38 0.77
N ASN A 70 2.00 -12.24 0.25
CA ASN A 70 2.06 -12.69 -1.14
C ASN A 70 1.72 -11.57 -2.11
N ALA A 71 0.74 -10.73 -1.78
CA ALA A 71 0.40 -9.56 -2.58
C ALA A 71 1.54 -8.54 -2.54
N ALA A 72 2.16 -8.33 -1.37
CA ALA A 72 3.32 -7.45 -1.22
C ALA A 72 4.48 -7.92 -2.11
N ALA A 73 4.79 -9.20 -2.08
CA ALA A 73 5.84 -9.80 -2.91
C ALA A 73 5.54 -9.62 -4.40
N ARG A 74 4.27 -9.80 -4.81
CA ARG A 74 3.83 -9.63 -6.18
C ARG A 74 4.00 -8.20 -6.65
N HIS A 75 3.59 -7.21 -5.86
CA HIS A 75 3.75 -5.80 -6.19
C HIS A 75 5.22 -5.44 -6.36
N LYS A 76 6.06 -5.84 -5.43
CA LYS A 76 7.51 -5.55 -5.48
C LYS A 76 8.14 -6.20 -6.70
N SER A 77 7.83 -7.46 -6.95
CA SER A 77 8.38 -8.23 -8.07
C SER A 77 8.01 -7.61 -9.42
N ARG A 78 6.74 -7.24 -9.60
CA ARG A 78 6.26 -6.63 -10.85
C ARG A 78 6.87 -5.26 -11.10
N LEU A 79 6.98 -4.43 -10.06
CA LEU A 79 7.61 -3.12 -10.18
C LEU A 79 9.10 -3.23 -10.49
N ALA A 80 9.81 -4.12 -9.82
CA ALA A 80 11.22 -4.36 -10.08
C ALA A 80 11.45 -4.85 -11.50
N ALA A 81 10.64 -5.78 -11.99
CA ALA A 81 10.72 -6.29 -13.35
C ALA A 81 10.46 -5.19 -14.39
N ALA A 82 9.46 -4.33 -14.14
CA ALA A 82 9.14 -3.22 -15.03
C ALA A 82 10.29 -2.21 -15.11
N ILE A 83 10.91 -1.89 -13.98
CA ILE A 83 12.07 -0.98 -13.94
C ILE A 83 13.27 -1.60 -14.67
N LYS A 84 13.52 -2.89 -14.45
CA LYS A 84 14.61 -3.61 -15.10
C LYS A 84 14.44 -3.64 -16.63
N ALA A 85 13.20 -3.68 -17.11
CA ALA A 85 12.89 -3.68 -18.54
C ALA A 85 13.05 -2.29 -19.18
N MET A 86 13.21 -1.23 -18.39
CA MET A 86 13.44 0.11 -18.92
C MET A 86 14.82 0.23 -19.54
N ALA A 87 14.90 1.00 -20.61
CA ALA A 87 16.15 1.26 -21.33
C ALA A 87 17.13 2.09 -20.51
#